data_778d815158f3498a3e2cd3c1f5068042
#
_entry.id   778d815158f3498a3e2cd3c1f5068042
#
_cell.length_a   1.000
_cell.length_b   1.000
_cell.length_c   1.000
_cell.angle_alpha   90.00
_cell.angle_beta   90.00
_cell.angle_gamma   90.00
#
_symmetry.space_group_name_H-M   'P 1'
#
loop_
_entity.id
_entity.type
_entity.pdbx_description
1 polymer ?
#
loop_
_entity_poly.entity_id
_entity_poly.type
_entity_poly.pdbx_seq_one_letter_code
_entity_poly.pdbx_strand_id
1 'polypeptide(L)'
;IALGIGSVLYANNELKLLTDSLRRVIDEKHVFVKEKEDRINRIKCMLRSPGLTLEGEYRINLRLYNEYKKFHIDSAIHYVDRNIEISRQLNRPYFTNQSSLHLSLLYSMCGRFREAEIILKSIKTSELPRDLLINYYQTYSSFWGHYSISVANNLYGKQQSAYQDSLFALIDHTSWDYRMSQASYYIWRDTLKSKEIFKELLDIEEVGTPNYAMITHSYSRLCHHQKKYDEEKKY
;
A
#
# COMPACT_ATOMS: atom_id res chain seq x y z
N ILE A 1 -21.89 -43.93 3.04
CA ILE A 1 -22.70 -42.92 2.32
C ILE A 1 -23.13 -41.77 3.25
N ALA A 2 -23.42 -42.01 4.54
CA ALA A 2 -23.87 -40.98 5.49
C ALA A 2 -22.76 -39.93 5.85
N LEU A 3 -21.48 -40.28 5.81
CA LEU A 3 -20.37 -39.37 6.10
C LEU A 3 -20.13 -38.32 5.00
N GLY A 4 -20.49 -38.62 3.75
CA GLY A 4 -20.30 -37.68 2.64
C GLY A 4 -21.38 -36.57 2.58
N ILE A 5 -22.59 -36.84 3.05
CA ILE A 5 -23.71 -35.87 3.03
C ILE A 5 -23.50 -34.82 4.15
N GLY A 6 -23.01 -35.22 5.30
CA GLY A 6 -22.73 -34.32 6.41
C GLY A 6 -21.63 -33.28 6.07
N SER A 7 -20.56 -33.68 5.38
CA SER A 7 -19.47 -32.78 4.99
C SER A 7 -19.90 -31.79 3.90
N VAL A 8 -20.74 -32.18 2.98
CA VAL A 8 -21.28 -31.29 1.92
C VAL A 8 -22.25 -30.26 2.51
N LEU A 9 -23.09 -30.66 3.46
CA LEU A 9 -24.01 -29.75 4.16
C LEU A 9 -23.26 -28.75 5.05
N TYR A 10 -22.19 -29.17 5.70
CA TYR A 10 -21.34 -28.31 6.53
C TYR A 10 -20.61 -27.27 5.65
N ALA A 11 -19.99 -27.70 4.55
CA ALA A 11 -19.33 -26.82 3.60
C ALA A 11 -20.29 -25.81 2.95
N ASN A 12 -21.54 -26.21 2.66
CA ASN A 12 -22.56 -25.29 2.12
C ASN A 12 -23.01 -24.25 3.16
N ASN A 13 -23.12 -24.62 4.43
CA ASN A 13 -23.47 -23.68 5.50
C ASN A 13 -22.34 -22.66 5.74
N GLU A 14 -21.10 -23.11 5.77
CA GLU A 14 -19.93 -22.25 5.92
C GLU A 14 -19.82 -21.25 4.74
N LEU A 15 -19.96 -21.73 3.50
CA LEU A 15 -19.96 -20.89 2.31
C LEU A 15 -21.11 -19.86 2.34
N LYS A 16 -22.28 -20.25 2.83
CA LYS A 16 -23.41 -19.34 2.98
C LYS A 16 -23.12 -18.25 4.01
N LEU A 17 -22.57 -18.59 5.16
CA LEU A 17 -22.20 -17.62 6.21
C LEU A 17 -21.17 -16.62 5.70
N LEU A 18 -20.14 -17.08 4.98
CA LEU A 18 -19.12 -16.21 4.36
C LEU A 18 -19.75 -15.29 3.30
N THR A 19 -20.63 -15.83 2.47
CA THR A 19 -21.33 -15.06 1.44
C THR A 19 -22.24 -14.00 2.04
N ASP A 20 -22.97 -14.34 3.10
CA ASP A 20 -23.87 -13.41 3.79
C ASP A 20 -23.05 -12.31 4.53
N SER A 21 -21.90 -12.66 5.10
CA SER A 21 -20.97 -11.69 5.68
C SER A 21 -20.41 -10.73 4.61
N LEU A 22 -19.98 -11.26 3.47
CA LEU A 22 -19.51 -10.44 2.35
C LEU A 22 -20.58 -9.49 1.82
N ARG A 23 -21.82 -9.99 1.63
CA ARG A 23 -22.97 -9.16 1.23
C ARG A 23 -23.20 -8.01 2.20
N ARG A 24 -23.19 -8.28 3.51
CA ARG A 24 -23.35 -7.25 4.54
C ARG A 24 -22.29 -6.16 4.41
N VAL A 25 -21.02 -6.52 4.27
CA VAL A 25 -19.93 -5.55 4.08
C VAL A 25 -20.11 -4.74 2.80
N ILE A 26 -20.57 -5.37 1.71
CA ILE A 26 -20.87 -4.68 0.44
C ILE A 26 -22.04 -3.71 0.62
N ASP A 27 -23.12 -4.12 1.30
CA ASP A 27 -24.29 -3.29 1.57
C ASP A 27 -23.95 -2.10 2.49
N GLU A 28 -23.05 -2.31 3.45
CA GLU A 28 -22.53 -1.27 4.37
C GLU A 28 -21.43 -0.37 3.75
N LYS A 29 -20.97 -0.65 2.54
CA LYS A 29 -19.91 0.12 1.86
C LYS A 29 -20.17 1.64 1.91
N HIS A 30 -21.42 2.06 1.76
CA HIS A 30 -21.79 3.47 1.79
C HIS A 30 -21.52 4.14 3.14
N VAL A 31 -21.57 3.41 4.25
CA VAL A 31 -21.23 3.91 5.58
C VAL A 31 -19.74 4.22 5.66
N PHE A 32 -18.90 3.28 5.25
CA PHE A 32 -17.45 3.47 5.25
C PHE A 32 -17.00 4.60 4.31
N VAL A 33 -17.65 4.72 3.14
CA VAL A 33 -17.39 5.82 2.20
C VAL A 33 -17.75 7.15 2.85
N LYS A 34 -18.92 7.27 3.49
CA LYS A 34 -19.36 8.48 4.17
C LYS A 34 -18.43 8.86 5.32
N GLU A 35 -18.04 7.92 6.16
CA GLU A 35 -17.08 8.17 7.26
C GLU A 35 -15.74 8.70 6.73
N LYS A 36 -15.27 8.15 5.61
CA LYS A 36 -14.05 8.61 4.95
C LYS A 36 -14.21 10.01 4.40
N GLU A 37 -15.31 10.32 3.74
CA GLU A 37 -15.61 11.65 3.21
C GLU A 37 -15.73 12.68 4.34
N ASP A 38 -16.39 12.34 5.44
CA ASP A 38 -16.50 13.19 6.62
C ASP A 38 -15.12 13.48 7.24
N ARG A 39 -14.23 12.48 7.30
CA ARG A 39 -12.85 12.65 7.74
C ARG A 39 -12.08 13.59 6.82
N ILE A 40 -12.17 13.39 5.50
CA ILE A 40 -11.57 14.25 4.49
C ILE A 40 -12.08 15.68 4.62
N ASN A 41 -13.39 15.88 4.78
CA ASN A 41 -13.99 17.20 4.91
C ASN A 41 -13.51 17.92 6.19
N ARG A 42 -13.36 17.23 7.30
CA ARG A 42 -12.75 17.80 8.52
C ARG A 42 -11.32 18.28 8.27
N ILE A 43 -10.51 17.50 7.54
CA ILE A 43 -9.13 17.90 7.20
C ILE A 43 -9.14 19.11 6.26
N LYS A 44 -10.02 19.14 5.25
CA LYS A 44 -10.17 20.30 4.33
C LYS A 44 -10.57 21.58 5.06
N CYS A 45 -11.41 21.50 6.08
CA CYS A 45 -11.76 22.67 6.87
C CYS A 45 -10.54 23.33 7.52
N MET A 46 -9.50 22.56 7.85
CA MET A 46 -8.27 23.10 8.44
C MET A 46 -7.49 24.00 7.46
N LEU A 47 -7.66 23.82 6.14
CA LEU A 47 -7.05 24.70 5.13
C LEU A 47 -7.62 26.12 5.13
N ARG A 48 -8.78 26.34 5.77
CA ARG A 48 -9.44 27.65 5.89
C ARG A 48 -9.10 28.36 7.20
N SER A 49 -8.20 27.81 8.01
CA SER A 49 -7.85 28.38 9.31
C SER A 49 -7.17 29.75 9.13
N PRO A 50 -7.59 30.78 9.87
CA PRO A 50 -6.91 32.08 9.84
C PRO A 50 -5.43 31.94 10.24
N GLY A 51 -4.53 32.61 9.51
CA GLY A 51 -3.10 32.59 9.82
C GLY A 51 -2.39 31.29 9.49
N LEU A 52 -2.98 30.41 8.67
CA LEU A 52 -2.33 29.18 8.22
C LEU A 52 -1.01 29.48 7.50
N THR A 53 0.09 28.95 8.00
CA THR A 53 1.40 29.07 7.37
C THR A 53 1.54 28.11 6.20
N LEU A 54 2.46 28.39 5.26
CA LEU A 54 2.77 27.47 4.16
C LEU A 54 3.20 26.09 4.66
N GLU A 55 3.97 26.00 5.74
CA GLU A 55 4.32 24.71 6.33
C GLU A 55 3.10 23.99 6.93
N GLY A 56 2.20 24.73 7.55
CA GLY A 56 0.91 24.20 8.02
C GLY A 56 0.06 23.66 6.88
N GLU A 57 -0.05 24.41 5.78
CA GLU A 57 -0.74 23.98 4.55
C GLU A 57 -0.10 22.71 3.97
N TYR A 58 1.23 22.65 3.88
CA TYR A 58 1.96 21.44 3.45
C TYR A 58 1.56 20.20 4.24
N ARG A 59 1.55 20.32 5.57
CA ARG A 59 1.20 19.20 6.47
C ARG A 59 -0.26 18.76 6.30
N ILE A 60 -1.19 19.69 6.12
CA ILE A 60 -2.60 19.37 5.86
C ILE A 60 -2.75 18.67 4.50
N ASN A 61 -2.09 19.17 3.46
CA ASN A 61 -2.11 18.55 2.14
C ASN A 61 -1.50 17.13 2.16
N LEU A 62 -0.45 16.90 2.95
CA LEU A 62 0.11 15.57 3.16
C LEU A 62 -0.90 14.61 3.82
N ARG A 63 -1.71 15.08 4.76
CA ARG A 63 -2.82 14.30 5.34
C ARG A 63 -3.88 13.99 4.29
N LEU A 64 -4.26 14.97 3.47
CA LEU A 64 -5.23 14.79 2.38
C LEU A 64 -4.70 13.82 1.32
N TYR A 65 -3.43 13.90 0.93
CA TYR A 65 -2.79 12.90 0.09
C TYR A 65 -2.95 11.49 0.67
N ASN A 66 -2.69 11.28 1.96
CA ASN A 66 -2.81 9.97 2.59
C ASN A 66 -4.24 9.43 2.60
N GLU A 67 -5.24 10.32 2.75
CA GLU A 67 -6.65 9.92 2.64
C GLU A 67 -7.04 9.56 1.19
N TYR A 68 -6.53 10.30 0.20
CA TYR A 68 -6.95 10.15 -1.18
C TYR A 68 -6.18 9.11 -1.98
N LYS A 69 -4.91 8.82 -1.66
CA LYS A 69 -4.02 7.98 -2.51
C LYS A 69 -4.56 6.60 -2.87
N LYS A 70 -5.48 6.02 -2.09
CA LYS A 70 -6.17 4.75 -2.37
C LYS A 70 -7.68 4.92 -2.60
N PHE A 71 -8.17 6.15 -2.63
CA PHE A 71 -9.60 6.45 -2.72
C PHE A 71 -9.94 7.25 -3.98
N HIS A 72 -9.19 8.31 -4.27
CA HIS A 72 -9.38 9.17 -5.44
C HIS A 72 -8.05 9.77 -5.89
N ILE A 73 -7.40 9.13 -6.85
CA ILE A 73 -6.01 9.41 -7.23
C ILE A 73 -5.81 10.85 -7.74
N ASP A 74 -6.73 11.39 -8.55
CA ASP A 74 -6.63 12.75 -9.06
C ASP A 74 -6.62 13.79 -7.94
N SER A 75 -7.44 13.57 -6.90
CA SER A 75 -7.40 14.42 -5.70
C SER A 75 -6.07 14.29 -4.95
N ALA A 76 -5.50 13.08 -4.87
CA ALA A 76 -4.19 12.89 -4.26
C ALA A 76 -3.10 13.65 -5.03
N ILE A 77 -3.11 13.57 -6.38
CA ILE A 77 -2.19 14.32 -7.25
C ILE A 77 -2.32 15.82 -7.00
N HIS A 78 -3.54 16.35 -6.97
CA HIS A 78 -3.79 17.78 -6.73
C HIS A 78 -3.10 18.28 -5.43
N TYR A 79 -3.22 17.55 -4.32
CA TYR A 79 -2.60 17.95 -3.05
C TYR A 79 -1.08 17.77 -3.06
N VAL A 80 -0.57 16.79 -3.78
CA VAL A 80 0.88 16.60 -3.93
C VAL A 80 1.49 17.71 -4.81
N ASP A 81 0.85 18.08 -5.92
CA ASP A 81 1.29 19.17 -6.78
C ASP A 81 1.35 20.49 -5.98
N ARG A 82 0.31 20.78 -5.20
CA ARG A 82 0.32 21.93 -4.30
C ARG A 82 1.47 21.88 -3.30
N ASN A 83 1.78 20.71 -2.75
CA ASN A 83 2.92 20.53 -1.85
C ASN A 83 4.28 20.75 -2.54
N ILE A 84 4.42 20.41 -3.82
CA ILE A 84 5.62 20.73 -4.60
C ILE A 84 5.79 22.25 -4.75
N GLU A 85 4.71 22.97 -5.02
CA GLU A 85 4.74 24.44 -5.09
C GLU A 85 5.15 25.06 -3.75
N ILE A 86 4.52 24.63 -2.66
CA ILE A 86 4.83 25.11 -1.31
C ILE A 86 6.29 24.82 -0.93
N SER A 87 6.78 23.63 -1.23
CA SER A 87 8.15 23.23 -0.90
C SER A 87 9.20 24.09 -1.61
N ARG A 88 8.93 24.51 -2.86
CA ARG A 88 9.76 25.43 -3.61
C ARG A 88 9.74 26.83 -2.99
N GLN A 89 8.55 27.34 -2.61
CA GLN A 89 8.41 28.65 -1.95
C GLN A 89 9.14 28.67 -0.60
N LEU A 90 9.10 27.59 0.15
CA LEU A 90 9.78 27.46 1.43
C LEU A 90 11.29 27.18 1.28
N ASN A 91 11.78 26.91 0.06
CA ASN A 91 13.13 26.46 -0.22
C ASN A 91 13.55 25.28 0.69
N ARG A 92 12.70 24.27 0.78
CA ARG A 92 12.88 23.06 1.62
C ARG A 92 13.10 21.82 0.75
N PRO A 93 14.35 21.44 0.43
CA PRO A 93 14.65 20.27 -0.42
C PRO A 93 14.04 18.96 0.10
N TYR A 94 13.99 18.79 1.43
CA TYR A 94 13.33 17.63 2.05
C TYR A 94 11.88 17.49 1.59
N PHE A 95 11.08 18.57 1.69
CA PHE A 95 9.67 18.57 1.28
C PHE A 95 9.50 18.38 -0.22
N THR A 96 10.42 18.96 -1.01
CA THR A 96 10.42 18.78 -2.47
C THR A 96 10.62 17.31 -2.84
N ASN A 97 11.64 16.67 -2.28
CA ASN A 97 11.92 15.27 -2.55
C ASN A 97 10.80 14.35 -2.05
N GLN A 98 10.25 14.60 -0.86
CA GLN A 98 9.12 13.83 -0.33
C GLN A 98 7.90 13.91 -1.25
N SER A 99 7.52 15.11 -1.68
CA SER A 99 6.38 15.30 -2.58
C SER A 99 6.62 14.71 -3.97
N SER A 100 7.84 14.81 -4.49
CA SER A 100 8.24 14.20 -5.75
C SER A 100 8.13 12.66 -5.72
N LEU A 101 8.53 12.03 -4.62
CA LEU A 101 8.35 10.60 -4.42
C LEU A 101 6.87 10.21 -4.39
N HIS A 102 6.04 10.98 -3.68
CA HIS A 102 4.59 10.75 -3.65
C HIS A 102 3.96 10.89 -5.05
N LEU A 103 4.35 11.93 -5.81
CA LEU A 103 3.84 12.15 -7.17
C LEU A 103 4.25 11.00 -8.11
N SER A 104 5.51 10.57 -8.03
CA SER A 104 6.00 9.45 -8.82
C SER A 104 5.25 8.14 -8.51
N LEU A 105 4.96 7.89 -7.24
CA LEU A 105 4.16 6.72 -6.85
C LEU A 105 2.75 6.79 -7.45
N LEU A 106 2.06 7.94 -7.34
CA LEU A 106 0.72 8.12 -7.90
C LEU A 106 0.73 7.96 -9.43
N TYR A 107 1.72 8.53 -10.12
CA TYR A 107 1.85 8.38 -11.57
C TYR A 107 2.07 6.91 -11.97
N SER A 108 2.89 6.16 -11.24
CA SER A 108 3.09 4.72 -11.51
C SER A 108 1.80 3.92 -11.30
N MET A 109 0.99 4.27 -10.29
CA MET A 109 -0.32 3.64 -10.05
C MET A 109 -1.34 3.93 -11.17
N CYS A 110 -1.22 5.07 -11.84
CA CYS A 110 -2.08 5.47 -12.98
C CYS A 110 -1.54 5.00 -14.34
N GLY A 111 -0.42 4.27 -14.39
CA GLY A 111 0.21 3.86 -15.65
C GLY A 111 1.00 4.97 -16.36
N ARG A 112 1.19 6.13 -15.73
CA ARG A 112 2.00 7.25 -16.24
C ARG A 112 3.49 7.00 -15.95
N PHE A 113 4.00 5.88 -16.45
CA PHE A 113 5.33 5.39 -16.11
C PHE A 113 6.46 6.29 -16.57
N ARG A 114 6.32 6.93 -17.73
CA ARG A 114 7.35 7.85 -18.23
C ARG A 114 7.54 9.04 -17.30
N GLU A 115 6.45 9.67 -16.88
CA GLU A 115 6.48 10.82 -15.97
C GLU A 115 6.99 10.41 -14.58
N ALA A 116 6.56 9.25 -14.09
CA ALA A 116 7.04 8.70 -12.83
C ALA A 116 8.57 8.47 -12.86
N GLU A 117 9.09 7.88 -13.93
CA GLU A 117 10.51 7.60 -14.09
C GLU A 117 11.36 8.88 -14.21
N ILE A 118 10.87 9.88 -14.95
CA ILE A 118 11.54 11.19 -15.05
C ILE A 118 11.74 11.81 -13.66
N ILE A 119 10.70 11.81 -12.84
CA ILE A 119 10.76 12.32 -11.47
C ILE A 119 11.77 11.53 -10.65
N LEU A 120 11.70 10.20 -10.65
CA LEU A 120 12.59 9.35 -9.88
C LEU A 120 14.06 9.54 -10.27
N LYS A 121 14.35 9.64 -11.57
CA LYS A 121 15.71 9.87 -12.08
C LYS A 121 16.25 11.27 -11.77
N SER A 122 15.39 12.25 -11.51
CA SER A 122 15.81 13.60 -11.13
C SER A 122 16.27 13.73 -9.68
N ILE A 123 15.94 12.74 -8.84
CA ILE A 123 16.28 12.76 -7.40
C ILE A 123 17.71 12.25 -7.20
N LYS A 124 18.54 13.06 -6.57
CA LYS A 124 19.92 12.72 -6.22
C LYS A 124 19.95 11.95 -4.90
N THR A 125 20.14 10.66 -4.97
CA THR A 125 20.12 9.78 -3.78
C THR A 125 21.18 10.09 -2.76
N SER A 126 22.36 10.62 -3.18
CA SER A 126 23.45 11.03 -2.28
C SER A 126 23.09 12.22 -1.36
N GLU A 127 22.06 12.98 -1.71
CA GLU A 127 21.58 14.15 -0.96
C GLU A 127 20.38 13.82 -0.06
N LEU A 128 19.85 12.58 -0.14
CA LEU A 128 18.68 12.18 0.63
C LEU A 128 19.05 11.77 2.07
N PRO A 129 18.32 12.27 3.07
CA PRO A 129 18.37 11.68 4.40
C PRO A 129 17.82 10.25 4.38
N ARG A 130 18.19 9.45 5.39
CA ARG A 130 17.90 8.00 5.42
C ARG A 130 16.43 7.67 5.21
N ASP A 131 15.52 8.39 5.82
CA ASP A 131 14.08 8.17 5.71
C ASP A 131 13.54 8.40 4.28
N LEU A 132 14.02 9.46 3.60
CA LEU A 132 13.68 9.69 2.19
C LEU A 132 14.39 8.70 1.25
N LEU A 133 15.59 8.23 1.59
CA LEU A 133 16.27 7.20 0.82
C LEU A 133 15.51 5.86 0.90
N ILE A 134 14.98 5.50 2.05
CA ILE A 134 14.07 4.35 2.24
C ILE A 134 12.84 4.52 1.33
N ASN A 135 12.17 5.67 1.38
CA ASN A 135 11.00 5.97 0.55
C ASN A 135 11.33 5.94 -0.96
N TYR A 136 12.53 6.38 -1.35
CA TYR A 136 13.01 6.32 -2.72
C TYR A 136 13.09 4.87 -3.23
N TYR A 137 13.77 3.99 -2.49
CA TYR A 137 13.89 2.58 -2.89
C TYR A 137 12.54 1.87 -2.89
N GLN A 138 11.68 2.18 -1.93
CA GLN A 138 10.32 1.65 -1.88
C GLN A 138 9.48 2.11 -3.09
N THR A 139 9.60 3.38 -3.48
CA THR A 139 8.89 3.94 -4.63
C THR A 139 9.39 3.33 -5.93
N TYR A 140 10.70 3.16 -6.11
CA TYR A 140 11.26 2.51 -7.29
C TYR A 140 10.89 1.02 -7.38
N SER A 141 10.90 0.31 -6.26
CA SER A 141 10.44 -1.08 -6.23
C SER A 141 8.96 -1.18 -6.64
N SER A 142 8.12 -0.27 -6.12
CA SER A 142 6.69 -0.20 -6.50
C SER A 142 6.50 0.16 -7.98
N PHE A 143 7.27 1.12 -8.49
CA PHE A 143 7.27 1.51 -9.90
C PHE A 143 7.53 0.31 -10.82
N TRP A 144 8.60 -0.44 -10.58
CA TRP A 144 8.92 -1.62 -11.39
C TRP A 144 7.89 -2.73 -11.25
N GLY A 145 7.29 -2.88 -10.05
CA GLY A 145 6.17 -3.80 -9.84
C GLY A 145 4.95 -3.45 -10.69
N HIS A 146 4.51 -2.18 -10.66
CA HIS A 146 3.38 -1.70 -11.47
C HIS A 146 3.68 -1.81 -12.98
N TYR A 147 4.89 -1.44 -13.38
CA TYR A 147 5.31 -1.52 -14.78
C TYR A 147 5.34 -2.97 -15.29
N SER A 148 5.91 -3.89 -14.53
CA SER A 148 5.97 -5.33 -14.87
C SER A 148 4.57 -5.93 -15.07
N ILE A 149 3.62 -5.58 -14.20
CA ILE A 149 2.22 -6.01 -14.32
C ILE A 149 1.58 -5.42 -15.58
N SER A 150 1.79 -4.13 -15.84
CA SER A 150 1.19 -3.42 -16.98
C SER A 150 1.63 -3.97 -18.31
N VAL A 151 2.91 -4.34 -18.45
CA VAL A 151 3.46 -4.89 -19.72
C VAL A 151 3.43 -6.41 -19.78
N ALA A 152 2.88 -7.07 -18.77
CA ALA A 152 2.83 -8.54 -18.63
C ALA A 152 4.21 -9.20 -18.85
N ASN A 153 5.29 -8.56 -18.41
CA ASN A 153 6.66 -8.99 -18.67
C ASN A 153 7.48 -9.09 -17.37
N ASN A 154 7.82 -10.32 -17.00
CA ASN A 154 8.59 -10.62 -15.78
C ASN A 154 10.08 -10.23 -15.86
N LEU A 155 10.58 -9.79 -17.01
CA LEU A 155 11.98 -9.34 -17.15
C LEU A 155 12.30 -8.15 -16.20
N TYR A 156 11.31 -7.32 -15.90
CA TYR A 156 11.46 -6.17 -15.00
C TYR A 156 11.43 -6.54 -13.50
N GLY A 157 11.13 -7.80 -13.16
CA GLY A 157 11.18 -8.29 -11.78
C GLY A 157 12.59 -8.25 -11.17
N LYS A 158 13.65 -8.29 -12.00
CA LYS A 158 15.04 -8.13 -11.54
C LYS A 158 15.31 -6.70 -11.06
N GLN A 159 14.82 -5.70 -11.78
CA GLN A 159 14.94 -4.30 -11.37
C GLN A 159 14.18 -4.05 -10.07
N GLN A 160 12.94 -4.53 -9.96
CA GLN A 160 12.17 -4.47 -8.72
C GLN A 160 12.95 -5.07 -7.55
N SER A 161 13.53 -6.27 -7.75
CA SER A 161 14.31 -6.97 -6.71
C SER A 161 15.53 -6.17 -6.27
N ALA A 162 16.30 -5.59 -7.19
CA ALA A 162 17.48 -4.81 -6.86
C ALA A 162 17.17 -3.60 -5.97
N TYR A 163 16.05 -2.90 -6.25
CA TYR A 163 15.60 -1.80 -5.38
C TYR A 163 15.07 -2.31 -4.04
N GLN A 164 14.45 -3.47 -4.00
CA GLN A 164 13.98 -4.09 -2.77
C GLN A 164 15.15 -4.57 -1.89
N ASP A 165 16.21 -5.10 -2.48
CA ASP A 165 17.43 -5.47 -1.75
C ASP A 165 18.10 -4.23 -1.13
N SER A 166 18.13 -3.11 -1.87
CA SER A 166 18.62 -1.83 -1.36
C SER A 166 17.75 -1.28 -0.22
N LEU A 167 16.42 -1.45 -0.31
CA LEU A 167 15.49 -1.12 0.77
C LEU A 167 15.76 -1.96 2.01
N PHE A 168 15.91 -3.27 1.86
CA PHE A 168 16.16 -4.19 2.97
C PHE A 168 17.46 -3.91 3.72
N ALA A 169 18.48 -3.39 3.02
CA ALA A 169 19.73 -2.97 3.66
C ALA A 169 19.59 -1.72 4.55
N LEU A 170 18.53 -0.94 4.38
CA LEU A 170 18.32 0.33 5.10
C LEU A 170 17.24 0.26 6.17
N ILE A 171 16.22 -0.58 5.99
CA ILE A 171 15.08 -0.62 6.90
C ILE A 171 15.42 -1.41 8.17
N ASP A 172 14.76 -1.07 9.27
CA ASP A 172 14.89 -1.84 10.51
C ASP A 172 14.27 -3.23 10.33
N HIS A 173 15.07 -4.26 10.50
CA HIS A 173 14.68 -5.66 10.31
C HIS A 173 13.66 -6.16 11.34
N THR A 174 13.49 -5.46 12.46
CA THR A 174 12.46 -5.77 13.47
C THR A 174 11.12 -5.10 13.17
N SER A 175 11.11 -4.13 12.23
CA SER A 175 9.91 -3.37 11.90
C SER A 175 8.87 -4.23 11.20
N TRP A 176 7.60 -3.88 11.41
CA TRP A 176 6.47 -4.47 10.70
C TRP A 176 6.61 -4.34 9.18
N ASP A 177 7.01 -3.15 8.71
CA ASP A 177 7.18 -2.86 7.28
C ASP A 177 8.23 -3.77 6.63
N TYR A 178 9.35 -4.02 7.32
CA TYR A 178 10.36 -4.97 6.84
C TYR A 178 9.79 -6.38 6.73
N ARG A 179 9.17 -6.88 7.78
CA ARG A 179 8.65 -8.25 7.84
C ARG A 179 7.54 -8.47 6.80
N MET A 180 6.61 -7.51 6.64
CA MET A 180 5.56 -7.58 5.63
C MET A 180 6.13 -7.53 4.20
N SER A 181 7.12 -6.68 3.97
CA SER A 181 7.82 -6.59 2.68
C SER A 181 8.61 -7.87 2.37
N GLN A 182 9.26 -8.46 3.38
CA GLN A 182 9.99 -9.71 3.28
C GLN A 182 9.04 -10.89 2.99
N ALA A 183 7.92 -10.99 3.68
CA ALA A 183 6.91 -12.01 3.41
C ALA A 183 6.43 -11.93 1.95
N SER A 184 6.11 -10.72 1.47
CA SER A 184 5.69 -10.47 0.09
C SER A 184 6.78 -10.78 -0.93
N TYR A 185 8.04 -10.50 -0.63
CA TYR A 185 9.20 -10.82 -1.46
C TYR A 185 9.38 -12.32 -1.68
N TYR A 186 9.10 -13.14 -0.64
CA TYR A 186 9.24 -14.59 -0.70
C TYR A 186 8.05 -15.32 -1.32
N ILE A 187 6.90 -14.69 -1.58
CA ILE A 187 5.71 -15.35 -2.15
C ILE A 187 6.06 -16.24 -3.35
N TRP A 188 6.92 -15.74 -4.24
CA TRP A 188 7.29 -16.43 -5.48
C TRP A 188 8.68 -17.09 -5.47
N ARG A 189 9.45 -16.90 -4.38
CA ARG A 189 10.85 -17.37 -4.27
C ARG A 189 11.01 -18.50 -3.29
N ASP A 190 10.40 -18.34 -2.11
CA ASP A 190 10.42 -19.30 -1.01
C ASP A 190 9.06 -19.22 -0.27
N THR A 191 8.11 -19.95 -0.79
CA THR A 191 6.73 -19.94 -0.29
C THR A 191 6.60 -20.44 1.14
N LEU A 192 7.49 -21.32 1.62
CA LEU A 192 7.48 -21.79 3.00
C LEU A 192 7.88 -20.66 3.95
N LYS A 193 8.98 -19.97 3.63
CA LYS A 193 9.46 -18.84 4.40
C LYS A 193 8.45 -17.67 4.39
N SER A 194 7.83 -17.41 3.25
CA SER A 194 6.75 -16.41 3.15
C SER A 194 5.60 -16.74 4.10
N LYS A 195 5.18 -18.00 4.11
CA LYS A 195 4.09 -18.50 4.96
C LYS A 195 4.41 -18.38 6.44
N GLU A 196 5.63 -18.73 6.84
CA GLU A 196 6.09 -18.60 8.23
C GLU A 196 6.01 -17.14 8.70
N ILE A 197 6.54 -16.19 7.90
CA ILE A 197 6.52 -14.77 8.25
C ILE A 197 5.08 -14.24 8.33
N PHE A 198 4.19 -14.60 7.41
CA PHE A 198 2.79 -14.17 7.48
C PHE A 198 2.09 -14.71 8.74
N LYS A 199 2.35 -15.96 9.14
CA LYS A 199 1.77 -16.52 10.35
C LYS A 199 2.26 -15.79 11.59
N GLU A 200 3.56 -15.55 11.71
CA GLU A 200 4.13 -14.78 12.81
C GLU A 200 3.54 -13.36 12.89
N LEU A 201 3.28 -12.71 11.73
CA LEU A 201 2.62 -11.40 11.68
C LEU A 201 1.16 -11.47 12.13
N LEU A 202 0.42 -12.54 11.75
CA LEU A 202 -0.96 -12.75 12.18
C LEU A 202 -1.07 -13.00 13.68
N ASP A 203 -0.08 -13.68 14.29
CA ASP A 203 -0.06 -13.99 15.71
C ASP A 203 0.12 -12.74 16.59
N ILE A 204 0.71 -11.66 16.05
CA ILE A 204 0.98 -10.43 16.80
C ILE A 204 0.00 -9.28 16.49
N GLU A 205 -0.73 -9.35 15.38
CA GLU A 205 -1.65 -8.29 14.96
C GLU A 205 -3.07 -8.52 15.47
N GLU A 206 -3.70 -7.45 15.93
CA GLU A 206 -5.07 -7.48 16.41
C GLU A 206 -6.06 -7.62 15.24
N VAL A 207 -7.02 -8.54 15.38
CA VAL A 207 -8.10 -8.74 14.39
C VAL A 207 -8.91 -7.45 14.20
N GLY A 208 -9.18 -7.11 12.94
CA GLY A 208 -9.95 -5.91 12.57
C GLY A 208 -9.09 -4.67 12.33
N THR A 209 -7.78 -4.75 12.56
CA THR A 209 -6.87 -3.65 12.22
C THR A 209 -6.56 -3.60 10.72
N PRO A 210 -6.19 -2.44 10.15
CA PRO A 210 -5.73 -2.36 8.76
C PRO A 210 -4.53 -3.26 8.45
N ASN A 211 -3.61 -3.44 9.41
CA ASN A 211 -2.46 -4.33 9.28
C ASN A 211 -2.91 -5.78 9.18
N TYR A 212 -3.80 -6.23 10.06
CA TYR A 212 -4.37 -7.57 10.00
C TYR A 212 -5.04 -7.83 8.64
N ALA A 213 -5.82 -6.88 8.11
CA ALA A 213 -6.44 -7.00 6.80
C ALA A 213 -5.42 -7.07 5.65
N MET A 214 -4.29 -6.37 5.75
CA MET A 214 -3.22 -6.45 4.75
C MET A 214 -2.52 -7.80 4.78
N ILE A 215 -2.27 -8.36 5.96
CA ILE A 215 -1.63 -9.67 6.12
C ILE A 215 -2.56 -10.76 5.59
N THR A 216 -3.81 -10.78 6.04
CA THR A 216 -4.81 -11.79 5.61
C THR A 216 -5.01 -11.79 4.11
N HIS A 217 -5.12 -10.61 3.48
CA HIS A 217 -5.21 -10.50 2.03
C HIS A 217 -3.98 -11.09 1.31
N SER A 218 -2.77 -10.77 1.80
CA SER A 218 -1.54 -11.24 1.17
C SER A 218 -1.33 -12.74 1.37
N TYR A 219 -1.69 -13.25 2.55
CA TYR A 219 -1.61 -14.68 2.87
C TYR A 219 -2.66 -15.50 2.10
N SER A 220 -3.89 -15.01 1.98
CA SER A 220 -4.94 -15.60 1.13
C SER A 220 -4.45 -15.75 -0.32
N ARG A 221 -3.82 -14.70 -0.89
CA ARG A 221 -3.23 -14.78 -2.23
C ARG A 221 -2.14 -15.84 -2.35
N LEU A 222 -1.31 -16.01 -1.31
CA LEU A 222 -0.30 -17.06 -1.25
C LEU A 222 -0.94 -18.47 -1.27
N CYS A 223 -1.97 -18.67 -0.45
CA CYS A 223 -2.73 -19.94 -0.38
C CYS A 223 -3.43 -20.25 -1.71
N HIS A 224 -4.06 -19.24 -2.32
CA HIS A 224 -4.70 -19.36 -3.64
C HIS A 224 -3.69 -19.82 -4.70
N HIS A 225 -2.53 -19.21 -4.75
CA HIS A 225 -1.47 -19.58 -5.69
C HIS A 225 -1.01 -21.03 -5.49
N GLN A 226 -0.96 -21.51 -4.24
CA GLN A 226 -0.63 -22.90 -3.92
C GLN A 226 -1.80 -23.89 -4.13
N LYS A 227 -2.97 -23.42 -4.56
CA LYS A 227 -4.21 -24.19 -4.66
C LYS A 227 -4.67 -24.79 -3.32
N LYS A 228 -4.28 -24.15 -2.21
CA LYS A 228 -4.67 -24.55 -0.84
C LYS A 228 -5.94 -23.82 -0.42
N TYR A 229 -7.02 -24.08 -1.14
CA TYR A 229 -8.28 -23.33 -0.99
C TYR A 229 -8.94 -23.46 0.39
N ASP A 230 -8.70 -24.55 1.13
CA ASP A 230 -9.24 -24.72 2.48
C ASP A 230 -8.49 -23.83 3.50
N GLU A 231 -7.20 -23.57 3.27
CA GLU A 231 -6.43 -22.63 4.08
C GLU A 231 -6.74 -21.17 3.68
N GLU A 232 -6.97 -20.90 2.38
CA GLU A 232 -7.37 -19.60 1.86
C GLU A 232 -8.66 -19.09 2.50
N LYS A 233 -9.66 -19.95 2.67
CA LYS A 233 -10.98 -19.60 3.25
C LYS A 233 -10.90 -19.13 4.71
N LYS A 234 -9.81 -19.38 5.42
CA LYS A 234 -9.63 -18.97 6.82
C LYS A 234 -9.21 -17.51 6.95
N TYR A 235 -8.71 -16.93 5.87
CA TYR A 235 -8.14 -15.59 5.80
C TYR A 235 -8.81 -14.74 4.70
#